data_d2dfaefdd199ab5fe329a006fc161d39
#
_entry.id   d2dfaefdd199ab5fe329a006fc161d39
#
_cell.length_a   1.000
_cell.length_b   1.000
_cell.length_c   1.000
_cell.angle_alpha   90.00
_cell.angle_beta   90.00
_cell.angle_gamma   90.00
#
_symmetry.space_group_name_H-M   'P 1'
#
loop_
_entity.id
_entity.type
_entity.pdbx_description
1 polymer ?
#
loop_
_entity_poly.entity_id
_entity_poly.type
_entity_poly.pdbx_seq_one_letter_code
_entity_poly.pdbx_strand_id
1 'polypeptide(L)'
;MKKAISFKQAMFLLPLLLLLAVFAIYPIITSAVYSLFDYRTNDPTAAGLYTSSNFNAPLFYEDCDYVTWYMEDDISLLPEADATNMMALCDELNIIAAPYKDVKEVISMSSSEGEAIFGRVNEIRQEMMDILNRNSEIDYYYGPETYSILFDEIDGCMLSSNFNGLKAYGKLLKDTRFGDSLKSTLIFTVISVFCELVLGMALALIMNKAIKGIGIVRTTSLIPWAIPTAVSALMWSYMYDGSSGIVAKVFADIGLIAAPEQMLLSAGGAMTAAILADVWKTTPYMALLLLAGLQIIDSGLYESAKVDGAGPIRTFFSVTLPLLKPSMLVALLFRTLDAFRVYDLIAVLTGGAQGTETLSIYAYKLMIGQSNYGYGSAVVLAMALLVGIIAFFFVKFLGAELISDD
;
A
#
# COMPACT_ATOMS: atom_id res chain seq x y z
N MET A 1 -18.52 -27.37 28.96
CA MET A 1 -19.72 -26.95 28.19
C MET A 1 -19.58 -25.47 27.79
N LYS A 2 -19.30 -25.15 26.56
CA LYS A 2 -19.29 -23.74 26.08
C LYS A 2 -20.73 -23.20 26.18
N LYS A 3 -20.96 -22.21 27.05
CA LYS A 3 -22.25 -21.51 27.12
C LYS A 3 -22.50 -20.83 25.79
N ALA A 4 -23.59 -21.17 25.11
CA ALA A 4 -24.01 -20.46 23.91
C ALA A 4 -24.20 -18.97 24.24
N ILE A 5 -23.70 -18.10 23.37
CA ILE A 5 -23.84 -16.64 23.52
C ILE A 5 -25.35 -16.33 23.51
N SER A 6 -25.86 -15.68 24.56
CA SER A 6 -27.26 -15.24 24.63
C SER A 6 -27.52 -14.21 23.50
N PHE A 7 -28.76 -14.23 22.95
CA PHE A 7 -29.18 -13.26 21.91
C PHE A 7 -28.94 -11.80 22.35
N LYS A 8 -29.14 -11.46 23.62
CA LYS A 8 -28.82 -10.12 24.15
C LYS A 8 -27.31 -9.81 24.09
N GLN A 9 -26.44 -10.78 24.38
CA GLN A 9 -24.98 -10.61 24.27
C GLN A 9 -24.56 -10.45 22.82
N ALA A 10 -25.15 -11.19 21.87
CA ALA A 10 -24.91 -11.05 20.46
C ALA A 10 -25.30 -9.64 19.92
N MET A 11 -26.43 -9.10 20.42
CA MET A 11 -26.90 -7.76 20.05
C MET A 11 -25.97 -6.65 20.56
N PHE A 12 -25.31 -6.80 21.71
CA PHE A 12 -24.28 -5.87 22.18
C PHE A 12 -23.00 -5.93 21.35
N LEU A 13 -22.67 -7.09 20.78
CA LEU A 13 -21.50 -7.25 19.91
C LEU A 13 -21.75 -6.79 18.47
N LEU A 14 -23.03 -6.66 18.06
CA LEU A 14 -23.42 -6.36 16.68
C LEU A 14 -22.76 -5.07 16.12
N PRO A 15 -22.74 -3.92 16.83
CA PRO A 15 -22.09 -2.71 16.31
C PRO A 15 -20.59 -2.91 16.07
N LEU A 16 -19.90 -3.58 16.98
CA LEU A 16 -18.48 -3.90 16.83
C LEU A 16 -18.23 -4.84 15.65
N LEU A 17 -19.05 -5.88 15.51
CA LEU A 17 -18.94 -6.85 14.42
C LEU A 17 -19.23 -6.19 13.07
N LEU A 18 -20.20 -5.27 12.99
CA LEU A 18 -20.47 -4.49 11.78
C LEU A 18 -19.29 -3.59 11.41
N LEU A 19 -18.69 -2.88 12.37
CA LEU A 19 -17.51 -2.07 12.13
C LEU A 19 -16.34 -2.93 11.63
N LEU A 20 -16.09 -4.07 12.26
CA LEU A 20 -15.06 -5.00 11.81
C LEU A 20 -15.36 -5.58 10.41
N ALA A 21 -16.62 -5.92 10.12
CA ALA A 21 -17.01 -6.44 8.81
C ALA A 21 -16.77 -5.40 7.70
N VAL A 22 -17.18 -4.15 7.92
CA VAL A 22 -17.11 -3.09 6.91
C VAL A 22 -15.69 -2.55 6.75
N PHE A 23 -14.98 -2.28 7.85
CA PHE A 23 -13.69 -1.59 7.80
C PHE A 23 -12.46 -2.49 7.85
N ALA A 24 -12.61 -3.77 8.22
CA ALA A 24 -11.51 -4.71 8.23
C ALA A 24 -11.71 -5.87 7.24
N ILE A 25 -12.83 -6.61 7.35
CA ILE A 25 -13.03 -7.82 6.56
C ILE A 25 -13.31 -7.49 5.09
N TYR A 26 -14.19 -6.52 4.81
CA TYR A 26 -14.55 -6.15 3.44
C TYR A 26 -13.34 -5.69 2.61
N PRO A 27 -12.45 -4.77 3.08
CA PRO A 27 -11.25 -4.39 2.32
C PRO A 27 -10.28 -5.55 2.09
N ILE A 28 -10.17 -6.49 3.03
CA ILE A 28 -9.32 -7.68 2.86
C ILE A 28 -9.88 -8.59 1.76
N ILE A 29 -11.20 -8.86 1.78
CA ILE A 29 -11.87 -9.66 0.75
C ILE A 29 -11.74 -8.97 -0.61
N THR A 30 -11.98 -7.67 -0.68
CA THR A 30 -11.86 -6.89 -1.92
C THR A 30 -10.44 -6.95 -2.47
N SER A 31 -9.42 -6.78 -1.63
CA SER A 31 -8.02 -6.95 -2.04
C SER A 31 -7.73 -8.38 -2.50
N ALA A 32 -8.30 -9.40 -1.85
CA ALA A 32 -8.15 -10.79 -2.28
C ALA A 32 -8.77 -11.02 -3.66
N VAL A 33 -9.93 -10.44 -3.93
CA VAL A 33 -10.55 -10.51 -5.26
C VAL A 33 -9.70 -9.78 -6.30
N TYR A 34 -9.29 -8.52 -6.03
CA TYR A 34 -8.48 -7.74 -6.96
C TYR A 34 -7.15 -8.41 -7.31
N SER A 35 -6.52 -9.09 -6.36
CA SER A 35 -5.25 -9.80 -6.61
C SER A 35 -5.34 -10.94 -7.62
N LEU A 36 -6.56 -11.42 -7.91
CA LEU A 36 -6.82 -12.46 -8.90
C LEU A 36 -7.03 -11.91 -10.32
N PHE A 37 -7.11 -10.59 -10.48
CA PHE A 37 -7.34 -9.91 -11.75
C PHE A 37 -6.19 -8.98 -12.10
N ASP A 38 -5.97 -8.73 -13.39
CA ASP A 38 -5.18 -7.59 -13.86
C ASP A 38 -6.09 -6.35 -13.85
N TYR A 39 -6.30 -5.81 -12.65
CA TYR A 39 -7.19 -4.68 -12.43
C TYR A 39 -6.40 -3.37 -12.34
N ARG A 40 -6.62 -2.49 -13.33
CA ARG A 40 -5.96 -1.19 -13.45
C ARG A 40 -6.99 -0.12 -13.81
N THR A 41 -7.15 0.89 -12.99
CA THR A 41 -8.18 1.92 -13.20
C THR A 41 -7.79 2.96 -14.25
N ASN A 42 -6.54 3.03 -14.67
CA ASN A 42 -6.03 3.90 -15.73
C ASN A 42 -5.95 3.21 -17.10
N ASP A 43 -6.37 1.96 -17.21
CA ASP A 43 -6.41 1.20 -18.44
C ASP A 43 -7.88 0.83 -18.72
N PRO A 44 -8.52 1.44 -19.73
CA PRO A 44 -9.92 1.19 -20.05
C PRO A 44 -10.23 -0.30 -20.27
N THR A 45 -9.26 -1.08 -20.77
CA THR A 45 -9.43 -2.50 -21.03
C THR A 45 -9.34 -3.36 -19.78
N ALA A 46 -8.84 -2.83 -18.69
CA ALA A 46 -8.63 -3.51 -17.41
C ALA A 46 -9.25 -2.79 -16.21
N ALA A 47 -10.10 -1.77 -16.45
CA ALA A 47 -10.71 -0.93 -15.42
C ALA A 47 -11.87 -1.60 -14.66
N GLY A 48 -12.17 -2.86 -14.95
CA GLY A 48 -13.18 -3.68 -14.28
C GLY A 48 -12.66 -5.07 -13.93
N LEU A 49 -13.55 -5.90 -13.37
CA LEU A 49 -13.29 -7.31 -13.06
C LEU A 49 -14.02 -8.18 -14.07
N TYR A 50 -13.33 -8.55 -15.13
CA TYR A 50 -13.92 -9.27 -16.26
C TYR A 50 -13.52 -10.75 -16.22
N THR A 51 -14.49 -11.64 -16.06
CA THR A 51 -14.29 -13.10 -16.10
C THR A 51 -14.57 -13.71 -17.47
N SER A 52 -15.27 -12.96 -18.34
CA SER A 52 -15.62 -13.32 -19.71
C SER A 52 -15.40 -12.12 -20.63
N SER A 53 -15.71 -12.27 -21.91
CA SER A 53 -15.73 -11.14 -22.85
C SER A 53 -16.83 -10.16 -22.47
N ASN A 54 -16.49 -8.88 -22.46
CA ASN A 54 -17.38 -7.76 -22.17
C ASN A 54 -17.19 -6.69 -23.23
N PHE A 55 -18.09 -5.74 -23.28
CA PHE A 55 -18.09 -4.68 -24.24
C PHE A 55 -18.32 -3.33 -23.56
N ASN A 56 -17.38 -2.40 -23.77
CA ASN A 56 -17.48 -1.04 -23.26
C ASN A 56 -18.38 -0.20 -24.18
N ALA A 57 -19.67 -0.41 -24.05
CA ALA A 57 -20.66 0.22 -24.89
C ALA A 57 -20.68 1.76 -24.83
N PRO A 58 -20.51 2.41 -23.64
CA PRO A 58 -20.39 3.85 -23.57
C PRO A 58 -19.22 4.42 -24.39
N LEU A 59 -18.03 3.85 -24.22
CA LEU A 59 -16.81 4.30 -24.91
C LEU A 59 -16.96 4.05 -26.43
N PHE A 60 -17.45 2.89 -26.81
CA PHE A 60 -17.70 2.57 -28.22
C PHE A 60 -18.62 3.58 -28.89
N TYR A 61 -19.73 3.97 -28.23
CA TYR A 61 -20.62 4.99 -28.77
C TYR A 61 -19.91 6.35 -28.88
N GLU A 62 -19.17 6.76 -27.85
CA GLU A 62 -18.46 8.02 -27.81
C GLU A 62 -17.38 8.12 -28.90
N ASP A 63 -16.58 7.08 -29.08
CA ASP A 63 -15.53 7.05 -30.11
C ASP A 63 -16.09 7.04 -31.53
N CYS A 64 -17.19 6.28 -31.77
CA CYS A 64 -17.90 6.34 -33.05
C CYS A 64 -18.47 7.74 -33.34
N ASP A 65 -19.04 8.41 -32.33
CA ASP A 65 -19.56 9.77 -32.43
C ASP A 65 -18.44 10.76 -32.74
N TYR A 66 -17.25 10.63 -32.11
CA TYR A 66 -16.07 11.44 -32.43
C TYR A 66 -15.58 11.24 -33.86
N VAL A 67 -15.51 10.00 -34.34
CA VAL A 67 -15.14 9.72 -35.74
C VAL A 67 -16.06 10.44 -36.71
N THR A 68 -17.36 10.33 -36.51
CA THR A 68 -18.35 10.95 -37.42
C THR A 68 -18.35 12.47 -37.28
N TRP A 69 -18.25 13.02 -36.09
CA TRP A 69 -18.20 14.44 -35.82
C TRP A 69 -16.98 15.13 -36.45
N TYR A 70 -15.78 14.57 -36.28
CA TYR A 70 -14.57 15.08 -36.91
C TYR A 70 -14.61 14.94 -38.43
N MET A 71 -15.21 13.85 -38.92
CA MET A 71 -15.33 13.61 -40.36
C MET A 71 -16.26 14.59 -41.03
N GLU A 72 -17.27 15.14 -40.36
CA GLU A 72 -18.14 16.19 -40.91
C GLU A 72 -17.33 17.40 -41.42
N ASP A 73 -16.32 17.83 -40.69
CA ASP A 73 -15.45 18.94 -41.10
C ASP A 73 -14.57 18.53 -42.31
N ASP A 74 -13.94 17.36 -42.28
CA ASP A 74 -13.02 16.89 -43.34
C ASP A 74 -13.75 16.51 -44.63
N ILE A 75 -15.01 16.04 -44.56
CA ILE A 75 -15.86 15.75 -45.74
C ILE A 75 -16.02 17.01 -46.61
N SER A 76 -16.10 18.20 -46.02
CA SER A 76 -16.26 19.45 -46.75
C SER A 76 -15.08 19.74 -47.68
N LEU A 77 -13.95 19.12 -47.50
CA LEU A 77 -12.74 19.29 -48.29
C LEU A 77 -12.60 18.26 -49.43
N LEU A 78 -13.41 17.17 -49.37
CA LEU A 78 -13.29 16.04 -50.30
C LEU A 78 -14.01 16.36 -51.66
N PRO A 79 -13.56 15.69 -52.75
CA PRO A 79 -14.32 15.68 -54.01
C PRO A 79 -15.74 15.10 -53.81
N GLU A 80 -16.73 15.60 -54.54
CA GLU A 80 -18.18 15.29 -54.36
C GLU A 80 -18.50 13.79 -54.32
N ALA A 81 -17.83 12.97 -55.12
CA ALA A 81 -18.02 11.53 -55.17
C ALA A 81 -17.46 10.85 -53.90
N ASP A 82 -16.28 11.26 -53.43
CA ASP A 82 -15.66 10.75 -52.23
C ASP A 82 -16.37 11.25 -50.97
N ALA A 83 -16.82 12.49 -50.96
CA ALA A 83 -17.66 13.09 -49.92
C ALA A 83 -18.97 12.30 -49.70
N THR A 84 -19.66 11.94 -50.81
CA THR A 84 -20.91 11.16 -50.74
C THR A 84 -20.64 9.74 -50.14
N ASN A 85 -19.57 9.09 -50.57
CA ASN A 85 -19.19 7.80 -50.04
C ASN A 85 -18.81 7.88 -48.55
N MET A 86 -18.08 8.91 -48.17
CA MET A 86 -17.66 9.12 -46.76
C MET A 86 -18.89 9.39 -45.87
N MET A 87 -19.85 10.17 -46.30
CA MET A 87 -21.12 10.37 -45.57
C MET A 87 -21.85 9.04 -45.34
N ALA A 88 -21.94 8.19 -46.38
CA ALA A 88 -22.60 6.90 -46.26
C ALA A 88 -21.91 5.98 -45.24
N LEU A 89 -20.55 6.01 -45.17
CA LEU A 89 -19.79 5.25 -44.17
C LEU A 89 -20.01 5.83 -42.75
N CYS A 90 -20.09 7.14 -42.60
CA CYS A 90 -20.43 7.78 -41.32
C CYS A 90 -21.83 7.40 -40.84
N ASP A 91 -22.81 7.42 -41.76
CA ASP A 91 -24.19 7.03 -41.45
C ASP A 91 -24.26 5.55 -41.02
N GLU A 92 -23.52 4.67 -41.67
CA GLU A 92 -23.47 3.27 -41.31
C GLU A 92 -22.80 3.07 -39.93
N LEU A 93 -21.71 3.77 -39.63
CA LEU A 93 -21.06 3.73 -38.34
C LEU A 93 -22.02 4.20 -37.23
N ASN A 94 -22.77 5.28 -37.48
CA ASN A 94 -23.79 5.78 -36.58
C ASN A 94 -24.93 4.77 -36.36
N ILE A 95 -25.36 4.03 -37.39
CA ILE A 95 -26.38 3.00 -37.27
C ILE A 95 -25.86 1.85 -36.36
N ILE A 96 -24.59 1.45 -36.50
CA ILE A 96 -23.96 0.44 -35.66
C ILE A 96 -23.86 0.91 -34.20
N ALA A 97 -23.51 2.18 -33.97
CA ALA A 97 -23.36 2.75 -32.65
C ALA A 97 -24.69 3.06 -31.93
N ALA A 98 -25.76 3.35 -32.68
CA ALA A 98 -27.07 3.84 -32.17
C ALA A 98 -27.67 2.97 -31.03
N PRO A 99 -27.60 1.60 -31.05
CA PRO A 99 -28.13 0.79 -29.98
C PRO A 99 -27.46 1.04 -28.62
N TYR A 100 -26.25 1.62 -28.60
CA TYR A 100 -25.42 1.81 -27.41
C TYR A 100 -25.48 3.23 -26.84
N LYS A 101 -26.18 4.15 -27.46
CA LYS A 101 -26.28 5.58 -27.08
C LYS A 101 -26.68 5.81 -25.62
N ASP A 102 -27.62 5.02 -25.11
CA ASP A 102 -28.17 5.20 -23.76
C ASP A 102 -27.58 4.20 -22.76
N VAL A 103 -26.66 3.36 -23.19
CA VAL A 103 -25.97 2.38 -22.32
C VAL A 103 -24.89 3.10 -21.54
N LYS A 104 -24.93 2.99 -20.19
CA LYS A 104 -24.00 3.70 -19.29
C LYS A 104 -22.97 2.80 -18.64
N GLU A 105 -23.06 1.51 -18.88
CA GLU A 105 -22.22 0.49 -18.22
C GLU A 105 -21.61 -0.46 -19.25
N VAL A 106 -20.50 -1.08 -18.86
CA VAL A 106 -19.93 -2.19 -19.61
C VAL A 106 -20.91 -3.37 -19.58
N ILE A 107 -21.24 -3.92 -20.74
CA ILE A 107 -22.18 -5.03 -20.89
C ILE A 107 -21.45 -6.34 -21.22
N SER A 108 -22.08 -7.47 -20.90
CA SER A 108 -21.58 -8.77 -21.36
C SER A 108 -21.91 -8.92 -22.85
N MET A 109 -20.91 -9.28 -23.66
CA MET A 109 -21.07 -9.54 -25.09
C MET A 109 -20.34 -10.82 -25.46
N SER A 110 -20.97 -11.67 -26.25
CA SER A 110 -20.29 -12.88 -26.73
C SER A 110 -19.23 -12.53 -27.77
N SER A 111 -18.17 -13.36 -27.86
CA SER A 111 -17.11 -13.16 -28.85
C SER A 111 -17.65 -13.11 -30.28
N SER A 112 -18.67 -13.94 -30.60
CA SER A 112 -19.28 -13.96 -31.94
C SER A 112 -20.09 -12.71 -32.29
N GLU A 113 -20.76 -12.09 -31.30
CA GLU A 113 -21.44 -10.80 -31.49
C GLU A 113 -20.42 -9.66 -31.65
N GLY A 114 -19.38 -9.66 -30.84
CA GLY A 114 -18.27 -8.73 -30.97
C GLY A 114 -17.58 -8.82 -32.33
N GLU A 115 -17.19 -10.03 -32.77
CA GLU A 115 -16.57 -10.24 -34.08
C GLU A 115 -17.43 -9.71 -35.24
N ALA A 116 -18.77 -9.85 -35.17
CA ALA A 116 -19.64 -9.32 -36.20
C ALA A 116 -19.66 -7.78 -36.25
N ILE A 117 -19.73 -7.12 -35.08
CA ILE A 117 -19.73 -5.66 -34.99
C ILE A 117 -18.37 -5.09 -35.41
N PHE A 118 -17.30 -5.55 -34.80
CA PHE A 118 -15.95 -5.06 -35.07
C PHE A 118 -15.45 -5.43 -36.47
N GLY A 119 -15.91 -6.56 -37.01
CA GLY A 119 -15.66 -6.91 -38.41
C GLY A 119 -16.18 -5.84 -39.36
N ARG A 120 -17.43 -5.39 -39.17
CA ARG A 120 -18.03 -4.35 -40.02
C ARG A 120 -17.41 -2.97 -39.76
N VAL A 121 -17.12 -2.61 -38.49
CA VAL A 121 -16.41 -1.37 -38.16
C VAL A 121 -15.03 -1.32 -38.82
N ASN A 122 -14.29 -2.43 -38.83
CA ASN A 122 -12.98 -2.51 -39.48
C ASN A 122 -13.08 -2.39 -41.01
N GLU A 123 -14.15 -2.92 -41.65
CA GLU A 123 -14.40 -2.68 -43.08
C GLU A 123 -14.63 -1.17 -43.34
N ILE A 124 -15.47 -0.53 -42.54
CA ILE A 124 -15.72 0.91 -42.60
C ILE A 124 -14.40 1.69 -42.43
N ARG A 125 -13.60 1.33 -41.43
CA ARG A 125 -12.27 1.92 -41.20
C ARG A 125 -11.39 1.85 -42.45
N GLN A 126 -11.31 0.66 -43.07
CA GLN A 126 -10.49 0.48 -44.28
C GLN A 126 -10.99 1.36 -45.43
N GLU A 127 -12.30 1.37 -45.69
CA GLU A 127 -12.89 2.16 -46.74
C GLU A 127 -12.69 3.67 -46.52
N MET A 128 -12.88 4.17 -45.27
CA MET A 128 -12.61 5.57 -44.89
C MET A 128 -11.15 5.94 -45.09
N MET A 129 -10.23 5.11 -44.58
CA MET A 129 -8.79 5.34 -44.70
C MET A 129 -8.32 5.28 -46.16
N ASP A 130 -8.90 4.44 -47.01
CA ASP A 130 -8.61 4.39 -48.44
C ASP A 130 -9.04 5.68 -49.16
N ILE A 131 -10.19 6.25 -48.80
CA ILE A 131 -10.65 7.54 -49.34
C ILE A 131 -9.70 8.67 -48.93
N LEU A 132 -9.34 8.77 -47.63
CA LEU A 132 -8.45 9.78 -47.11
C LEU A 132 -7.06 9.69 -47.74
N ASN A 133 -6.49 8.49 -47.84
CA ASN A 133 -5.18 8.26 -48.43
C ASN A 133 -5.11 8.52 -49.92
N ARG A 134 -6.23 8.25 -50.66
CA ARG A 134 -6.34 8.57 -52.07
C ARG A 134 -6.30 10.07 -52.32
N ASN A 135 -6.82 10.85 -51.38
CA ASN A 135 -6.86 12.30 -51.41
C ASN A 135 -5.80 12.93 -50.50
N SER A 136 -4.62 12.31 -50.36
CA SER A 136 -3.54 12.71 -49.45
C SER A 136 -2.96 14.12 -49.70
N GLU A 137 -3.29 14.74 -50.82
CA GLU A 137 -2.87 16.13 -51.16
C GLU A 137 -3.76 17.18 -50.43
N ILE A 138 -4.89 16.77 -49.82
CA ILE A 138 -5.77 17.65 -49.07
C ILE A 138 -5.19 17.86 -47.66
N ASP A 139 -5.13 19.13 -47.25
CA ASP A 139 -4.77 19.51 -45.88
C ASP A 139 -6.02 19.40 -44.98
N TYR A 140 -6.19 18.20 -44.42
CA TYR A 140 -7.35 17.88 -43.57
C TYR A 140 -7.25 18.59 -42.23
N TYR A 141 -8.38 18.84 -41.60
CA TYR A 141 -8.45 19.40 -40.24
C TYR A 141 -7.95 18.41 -39.22
N TYR A 142 -8.31 17.14 -39.34
CA TYR A 142 -7.94 16.05 -38.40
C TYR A 142 -7.00 15.02 -39.03
N GLY A 143 -7.29 14.58 -40.26
CA GLY A 143 -6.45 13.71 -41.07
C GLY A 143 -6.41 12.24 -40.65
N PRO A 144 -5.76 11.38 -41.48
CA PRO A 144 -5.77 9.93 -41.30
C PRO A 144 -5.20 9.46 -39.97
N GLU A 145 -4.20 10.16 -39.38
CA GLU A 145 -3.59 9.76 -38.11
C GLU A 145 -4.57 9.85 -36.94
N THR A 146 -5.40 10.91 -36.90
CA THR A 146 -6.43 11.07 -35.85
C THR A 146 -7.46 9.97 -35.92
N TYR A 147 -7.98 9.68 -37.12
CA TYR A 147 -8.96 8.60 -37.30
C TYR A 147 -8.36 7.22 -36.99
N SER A 148 -7.10 6.99 -37.32
CA SER A 148 -6.45 5.74 -36.93
C SER A 148 -6.44 5.53 -35.42
N ILE A 149 -6.17 6.60 -34.65
CA ILE A 149 -6.18 6.56 -33.17
C ILE A 149 -7.60 6.25 -32.65
N LEU A 150 -8.62 6.96 -33.15
CA LEU A 150 -10.00 6.74 -32.74
C LEU A 150 -10.49 5.32 -33.06
N PHE A 151 -10.14 4.77 -34.22
CA PHE A 151 -10.48 3.40 -34.55
C PHE A 151 -9.72 2.38 -33.70
N ASP A 152 -8.47 2.67 -33.30
CA ASP A 152 -7.74 1.83 -32.36
C ASP A 152 -8.36 1.84 -30.95
N GLU A 153 -8.95 2.99 -30.54
CA GLU A 153 -9.74 3.10 -29.29
C GLU A 153 -11.04 2.29 -29.39
N ILE A 154 -11.75 2.36 -30.53
CA ILE A 154 -12.93 1.55 -30.81
C ILE A 154 -12.59 0.04 -30.70
N ASP A 155 -11.50 -0.42 -31.30
CA ASP A 155 -11.04 -1.82 -31.20
C ASP A 155 -10.77 -2.20 -29.73
N GLY A 156 -10.33 -1.25 -28.90
CA GLY A 156 -10.13 -1.43 -27.45
C GLY A 156 -11.42 -1.59 -26.64
N CYS A 157 -12.60 -1.32 -27.21
CA CYS A 157 -13.88 -1.46 -26.51
C CYS A 157 -14.31 -2.90 -26.30
N MET A 158 -13.74 -3.89 -27.02
CA MET A 158 -13.95 -5.30 -26.76
C MET A 158 -13.02 -5.78 -25.66
N LEU A 159 -13.56 -5.94 -24.45
CA LEU A 159 -12.82 -6.28 -23.25
C LEU A 159 -12.70 -7.81 -23.10
N SER A 160 -11.50 -8.33 -23.14
CA SER A 160 -11.23 -9.72 -22.82
C SER A 160 -11.23 -9.95 -21.30
N SER A 161 -11.34 -11.23 -20.89
CA SER A 161 -11.18 -11.58 -19.48
C SER A 161 -9.80 -11.14 -18.97
N ASN A 162 -9.79 -10.36 -17.87
CA ASN A 162 -8.56 -9.98 -17.16
C ASN A 162 -8.31 -10.82 -15.89
N PHE A 163 -9.02 -11.95 -15.77
CA PHE A 163 -8.81 -12.90 -14.68
C PHE A 163 -7.44 -13.58 -14.80
N ASN A 164 -6.55 -13.27 -13.88
CA ASN A 164 -5.17 -13.76 -13.86
C ASN A 164 -4.93 -14.93 -12.89
N GLY A 165 -5.91 -15.26 -12.04
CA GLY A 165 -5.75 -16.24 -10.99
C GLY A 165 -4.53 -15.96 -10.12
N LEU A 166 -3.65 -16.92 -9.97
CA LEU A 166 -2.45 -16.79 -9.12
C LEU A 166 -1.20 -16.24 -9.85
N LYS A 167 -1.31 -15.78 -11.09
CA LYS A 167 -0.16 -15.28 -11.87
C LYS A 167 0.52 -14.08 -11.21
N ALA A 168 -0.26 -13.20 -10.56
CA ALA A 168 0.26 -12.05 -9.82
C ALA A 168 1.26 -12.48 -8.71
N TYR A 169 0.96 -13.56 -8.00
CA TYR A 169 1.84 -14.10 -6.95
C TYR A 169 3.10 -14.76 -7.54
N GLY A 170 2.97 -15.44 -8.68
CA GLY A 170 4.12 -15.97 -9.41
C GLY A 170 5.07 -14.87 -9.91
N LYS A 171 4.52 -13.72 -10.35
CA LYS A 171 5.27 -12.52 -10.70
C LYS A 171 5.95 -11.93 -9.46
N LEU A 172 5.24 -11.84 -8.34
CA LEU A 172 5.74 -11.29 -7.08
C LEU A 172 7.00 -11.99 -6.58
N LEU A 173 7.05 -13.31 -6.68
CA LEU A 173 8.20 -14.12 -6.26
C LEU A 173 9.47 -13.87 -7.11
N LYS A 174 9.30 -13.31 -8.31
CA LYS A 174 10.39 -12.98 -9.24
C LYS A 174 10.70 -11.48 -9.27
N ASP A 175 9.90 -10.68 -8.59
CA ASP A 175 10.00 -9.24 -8.58
C ASP A 175 11.14 -8.79 -7.65
N THR A 176 12.22 -8.29 -8.24
CA THR A 176 13.38 -7.78 -7.51
C THR A 176 13.01 -6.61 -6.61
N ARG A 177 12.09 -5.74 -7.05
CA ARG A 177 11.63 -4.58 -6.26
C ARG A 177 10.85 -5.01 -5.02
N PHE A 178 10.04 -6.07 -5.13
CA PHE A 178 9.41 -6.68 -3.95
C PHE A 178 10.45 -7.22 -2.97
N GLY A 179 11.48 -7.93 -3.49
CA GLY A 179 12.59 -8.45 -2.67
C GLY A 179 13.36 -7.34 -1.95
N ASP A 180 13.69 -6.26 -2.65
CA ASP A 180 14.38 -5.10 -2.07
C ASP A 180 13.51 -4.38 -1.03
N SER A 181 12.21 -4.20 -1.30
CA SER A 181 11.26 -3.61 -0.36
C SER A 181 11.07 -4.47 0.89
N LEU A 182 11.04 -5.79 0.74
CA LEU A 182 11.01 -6.72 1.87
C LEU A 182 12.28 -6.61 2.72
N LYS A 183 13.45 -6.57 2.08
CA LYS A 183 14.73 -6.39 2.76
C LYS A 183 14.77 -5.07 3.54
N SER A 184 14.35 -3.97 2.93
CA SER A 184 14.29 -2.65 3.58
C SER A 184 13.33 -2.67 4.77
N THR A 185 12.15 -3.31 4.63
CA THR A 185 11.18 -3.49 5.71
C THR A 185 11.77 -4.29 6.88
N LEU A 186 12.47 -5.38 6.58
CA LEU A 186 13.10 -6.21 7.61
C LEU A 186 14.23 -5.48 8.34
N ILE A 187 15.11 -4.78 7.60
CA ILE A 187 16.20 -4.00 8.21
C ILE A 187 15.62 -2.94 9.13
N PHE A 188 14.66 -2.15 8.64
CA PHE A 188 13.99 -1.13 9.43
C PHE A 188 13.36 -1.74 10.69
N THR A 189 12.53 -2.77 10.54
CA THR A 189 11.80 -3.40 11.66
C THR A 189 12.74 -3.98 12.72
N VAL A 190 13.73 -4.77 12.30
CA VAL A 190 14.63 -5.45 13.26
C VAL A 190 15.46 -4.44 14.03
N ILE A 191 16.05 -3.45 13.36
CA ILE A 191 16.93 -2.47 14.00
C ILE A 191 16.12 -1.51 14.89
N SER A 192 14.99 -0.97 14.39
CA SER A 192 14.14 -0.08 15.19
C SER A 192 13.64 -0.77 16.46
N VAL A 193 13.04 -1.95 16.34
CA VAL A 193 12.46 -2.67 17.47
C VAL A 193 13.53 -3.10 18.48
N PHE A 194 14.72 -3.48 18.02
CA PHE A 194 15.84 -3.78 18.91
C PHE A 194 16.30 -2.56 19.70
N CYS A 195 16.51 -1.43 19.04
CA CYS A 195 16.90 -0.18 19.69
C CYS A 195 15.82 0.30 20.69
N GLU A 196 14.57 0.19 20.30
CA GLU A 196 13.44 0.55 21.17
C GLU A 196 13.31 -0.37 22.38
N LEU A 197 13.57 -1.65 22.22
CA LEU A 197 13.59 -2.58 23.36
C LEU A 197 14.66 -2.18 24.37
N VAL A 198 15.88 -1.89 23.89
CA VAL A 198 17.01 -1.51 24.78
C VAL A 198 16.73 -0.17 25.47
N LEU A 199 16.37 0.85 24.71
CA LEU A 199 16.10 2.18 25.25
C LEU A 199 14.80 2.22 26.07
N GLY A 200 13.77 1.52 25.61
CA GLY A 200 12.48 1.37 26.30
C GLY A 200 12.65 0.64 27.64
N MET A 201 13.48 -0.41 27.70
CA MET A 201 13.80 -1.10 28.93
C MET A 201 14.51 -0.16 29.92
N ALA A 202 15.51 0.59 29.46
CA ALA A 202 16.21 1.56 30.31
C ALA A 202 15.22 2.62 30.85
N LEU A 203 14.36 3.16 29.99
CA LEU A 203 13.35 4.13 30.38
C LEU A 203 12.30 3.54 31.34
N ALA A 204 11.82 2.31 31.09
CA ALA A 204 10.88 1.61 31.96
C ALA A 204 11.46 1.37 33.36
N LEU A 205 12.74 0.97 33.46
CA LEU A 205 13.42 0.80 34.74
C LEU A 205 13.54 2.11 35.51
N ILE A 206 13.77 3.24 34.83
CA ILE A 206 13.79 4.57 35.45
C ILE A 206 12.39 4.92 35.95
N MET A 207 11.36 4.72 35.12
CA MET A 207 9.97 5.02 35.46
C MET A 207 9.40 4.11 36.57
N ASN A 208 9.98 2.94 36.77
CA ASN A 208 9.56 2.02 37.84
C ASN A 208 10.09 2.39 39.21
N LYS A 209 11.06 3.31 39.29
CA LYS A 209 11.59 3.77 40.58
C LYS A 209 10.60 4.70 41.29
N ALA A 210 10.44 4.53 42.60
CA ALA A 210 9.64 5.38 43.46
C ALA A 210 10.36 6.71 43.77
N ILE A 211 10.45 7.62 42.77
CA ILE A 211 11.14 8.90 42.86
C ILE A 211 10.04 10.00 42.89
N LYS A 212 10.26 11.05 43.71
CA LYS A 212 9.39 12.23 43.69
C LYS A 212 9.42 12.88 42.29
N GLY A 213 8.23 13.16 41.72
CA GLY A 213 8.11 13.74 40.38
C GLY A 213 8.10 12.72 39.23
N ILE A 214 8.08 11.41 39.52
CA ILE A 214 8.05 10.36 38.47
C ILE A 214 6.85 10.51 37.52
N GLY A 215 5.74 11.08 37.99
CA GLY A 215 4.58 11.37 37.13
C GLY A 215 4.91 12.33 36.00
N ILE A 216 5.73 13.37 36.26
CA ILE A 216 6.19 14.28 35.21
C ILE A 216 7.06 13.56 34.20
N VAL A 217 7.99 12.71 34.63
CA VAL A 217 8.85 11.91 33.75
C VAL A 217 8.00 11.01 32.86
N ARG A 218 7.00 10.31 33.43
CA ARG A 218 6.09 9.45 32.66
C ARG A 218 5.31 10.26 31.61
N THR A 219 4.77 11.41 31.99
CA THR A 219 3.96 12.25 31.09
C THR A 219 4.80 12.87 29.97
N THR A 220 5.97 13.46 30.31
CA THR A 220 6.82 14.11 29.32
C THR A 220 7.48 13.12 28.36
N SER A 221 7.81 11.92 28.83
CA SER A 221 8.35 10.87 27.97
C SER A 221 7.37 10.43 26.89
N LEU A 222 6.05 10.60 27.09
CA LEU A 222 5.03 10.19 26.10
C LEU A 222 4.82 11.22 24.98
N ILE A 223 5.36 12.44 25.12
CA ILE A 223 5.16 13.51 24.12
C ILE A 223 5.56 13.06 22.71
N PRO A 224 6.73 12.43 22.46
CA PRO A 224 7.10 11.98 21.12
C PRO A 224 6.10 11.02 20.51
N TRP A 225 5.59 10.07 21.29
CA TRP A 225 4.62 9.08 20.81
C TRP A 225 3.26 9.70 20.52
N ALA A 226 2.84 10.73 21.27
CA ALA A 226 1.57 11.40 21.08
C ALA A 226 1.50 12.28 19.81
N ILE A 227 2.65 12.67 19.24
CA ILE A 227 2.70 13.46 18.00
C ILE A 227 2.29 12.59 16.81
N PRO A 228 1.40 13.07 15.90
CA PRO A 228 1.07 12.36 14.66
C PRO A 228 2.34 12.02 13.85
N THR A 229 2.41 10.79 13.30
CA THR A 229 3.63 10.30 12.65
C THR A 229 4.10 11.18 11.50
N ALA A 230 3.18 11.65 10.65
CA ALA A 230 3.52 12.55 9.54
C ALA A 230 4.13 13.88 10.02
N VAL A 231 3.59 14.45 11.11
CA VAL A 231 4.14 15.69 11.71
C VAL A 231 5.52 15.45 12.28
N SER A 232 5.70 14.33 13.00
CA SER A 232 7.01 13.91 13.51
C SER A 232 8.03 13.73 12.37
N ALA A 233 7.63 13.09 11.27
CA ALA A 233 8.48 12.90 10.11
C ALA A 233 8.91 14.23 9.46
N LEU A 234 8.00 15.20 9.36
CA LEU A 234 8.32 16.55 8.88
C LEU A 234 9.33 17.26 9.81
N MET A 235 9.12 17.19 11.14
CA MET A 235 10.08 17.75 12.10
C MET A 235 11.49 17.15 11.90
N TRP A 236 11.57 15.82 11.79
CA TRP A 236 12.83 15.14 11.55
C TRP A 236 13.43 15.46 10.18
N SER A 237 12.61 15.64 9.13
CA SER A 237 13.07 16.08 7.81
C SER A 237 13.80 17.43 7.88
N TYR A 238 13.28 18.40 8.63
CA TYR A 238 13.98 19.66 8.88
C TYR A 238 15.28 19.48 9.67
N MET A 239 15.29 18.60 10.67
CA MET A 239 16.50 18.33 11.46
C MET A 239 17.59 17.61 10.67
N TYR A 240 17.21 16.86 9.62
CA TYR A 240 18.10 16.16 8.71
C TYR A 240 18.44 16.93 7.44
N ASP A 241 17.91 18.12 7.25
CA ASP A 241 18.19 18.94 6.07
C ASP A 241 19.68 19.19 5.89
N GLY A 242 20.21 18.98 4.67
CA GLY A 242 21.64 19.05 4.40
C GLY A 242 22.23 20.46 4.55
N SER A 243 21.40 21.51 4.40
CA SER A 243 21.86 22.90 4.44
C SER A 243 21.69 23.56 5.81
N SER A 244 20.60 23.23 6.51
CA SER A 244 20.18 23.90 7.76
C SER A 244 19.97 22.94 8.93
N GLY A 245 19.98 21.63 8.69
CA GLY A 245 19.62 20.61 9.67
C GLY A 245 20.72 20.41 10.73
N ILE A 246 20.34 20.62 12.00
CA ILE A 246 21.28 20.48 13.12
C ILE A 246 21.76 19.04 13.26
N VAL A 247 20.87 18.05 13.11
CA VAL A 247 21.24 16.64 13.31
C VAL A 247 22.16 16.16 12.19
N ALA A 248 21.86 16.52 10.92
CA ALA A 248 22.74 16.19 9.79
C ALA A 248 24.15 16.77 9.98
N LYS A 249 24.24 18.02 10.46
CA LYS A 249 25.51 18.66 10.76
C LYS A 249 26.27 17.94 11.86
N VAL A 250 25.63 17.61 12.98
CA VAL A 250 26.27 16.88 14.09
C VAL A 250 26.81 15.53 13.60
N PHE A 251 26.05 14.79 12.77
CA PHE A 251 26.49 13.50 12.23
C PHE A 251 27.71 13.65 11.31
N ALA A 252 27.79 14.74 10.53
CA ALA A 252 28.95 15.03 9.72
C ALA A 252 30.16 15.44 10.57
N ASP A 253 29.96 16.32 11.57
CA ASP A 253 31.02 16.82 12.45
C ASP A 253 31.70 15.70 13.27
N ILE A 254 30.94 14.66 13.68
CA ILE A 254 31.47 13.48 14.39
C ILE A 254 31.95 12.38 13.44
N GLY A 255 31.88 12.59 12.12
CA GLY A 255 32.41 11.68 11.11
C GLY A 255 31.57 10.42 10.82
N LEU A 256 30.28 10.42 11.23
CA LEU A 256 29.34 9.34 10.90
C LEU A 256 28.86 9.36 9.45
N ILE A 257 28.82 10.55 8.85
CA ILE A 257 28.54 10.79 7.43
C ILE A 257 29.60 11.76 6.89
N ALA A 258 29.91 11.69 5.60
CA ALA A 258 30.97 12.52 5.02
C ALA A 258 30.53 13.99 4.83
N ALA A 259 29.24 14.23 4.63
CA ALA A 259 28.65 15.56 4.49
C ALA A 259 27.18 15.56 4.97
N PRO A 260 26.65 16.69 5.48
CA PRO A 260 25.28 16.76 5.99
C PRO A 260 24.22 16.29 5.00
N GLU A 261 24.39 16.57 3.70
CA GLU A 261 23.46 16.20 2.63
C GLU A 261 23.30 14.67 2.50
N GLN A 262 24.33 13.91 2.87
CA GLN A 262 24.30 12.45 2.81
C GLN A 262 23.34 11.81 3.80
N MET A 263 22.85 12.56 4.79
CA MET A 263 21.90 12.04 5.77
C MET A 263 20.62 11.51 5.11
N LEU A 264 20.08 12.21 4.11
CA LEU A 264 18.89 11.78 3.38
C LEU A 264 19.19 11.33 1.93
N LEU A 265 20.36 11.67 1.38
CA LEU A 265 20.71 11.37 -0.02
C LEU A 265 21.51 10.07 -0.21
N SER A 266 21.97 9.44 0.87
CA SER A 266 22.62 8.14 0.79
C SER A 266 21.73 7.03 1.35
N ALA A 267 21.85 5.81 0.81
CA ALA A 267 21.02 4.67 1.25
C ALA A 267 21.21 4.35 2.75
N GLY A 268 22.45 4.38 3.23
CA GLY A 268 22.74 4.16 4.66
C GLY A 268 22.24 5.31 5.54
N GLY A 269 22.43 6.55 5.11
CA GLY A 269 21.97 7.75 5.82
C GLY A 269 20.45 7.79 5.92
N ALA A 270 19.74 7.62 4.81
CA ALA A 270 18.29 7.66 4.75
C ALA A 270 17.63 6.58 5.64
N MET A 271 18.14 5.36 5.61
CA MET A 271 17.64 4.28 6.48
C MET A 271 17.94 4.57 7.96
N THR A 272 19.14 5.08 8.27
CA THR A 272 19.51 5.47 9.64
C THR A 272 18.64 6.61 10.15
N ALA A 273 18.38 7.64 9.31
CA ALA A 273 17.49 8.74 9.62
C ALA A 273 16.08 8.28 9.96
N ALA A 274 15.54 7.37 9.16
CA ALA A 274 14.22 6.78 9.38
C ALA A 274 14.16 5.98 10.70
N ILE A 275 15.15 5.13 10.95
CA ILE A 275 15.25 4.34 12.19
C ILE A 275 15.37 5.26 13.43
N LEU A 276 16.21 6.29 13.39
CA LEU A 276 16.37 7.21 14.52
C LEU A 276 15.08 7.97 14.83
N ALA A 277 14.37 8.43 13.80
CA ALA A 277 13.10 9.12 13.97
C ALA A 277 12.04 8.20 14.58
N ASP A 278 11.97 6.95 14.14
CA ASP A 278 11.06 5.94 14.65
C ASP A 278 11.38 5.55 16.10
N VAL A 279 12.64 5.26 16.39
CA VAL A 279 13.12 4.94 17.75
C VAL A 279 12.82 6.08 18.73
N TRP A 280 13.08 7.32 18.33
CA TRP A 280 12.77 8.48 19.19
C TRP A 280 11.26 8.56 19.47
N LYS A 281 10.44 8.34 18.46
CA LYS A 281 8.98 8.46 18.58
C LYS A 281 8.39 7.34 19.42
N THR A 282 8.83 6.10 19.23
CA THR A 282 8.13 4.88 19.69
C THR A 282 8.77 4.21 20.91
N THR A 283 10.00 4.56 21.28
CA THR A 283 10.63 4.11 22.55
C THR A 283 9.75 4.35 23.78
N PRO A 284 9.05 5.51 23.95
CA PRO A 284 8.16 5.69 25.10
C PRO A 284 7.00 4.69 25.16
N TYR A 285 6.45 4.31 24.02
CA TYR A 285 5.40 3.29 23.95
C TYR A 285 5.92 1.92 24.38
N MET A 286 7.08 1.51 23.87
CA MET A 286 7.77 0.30 24.33
C MET A 286 8.02 0.34 25.84
N ALA A 287 8.49 1.48 26.37
CA ALA A 287 8.75 1.64 27.78
C ALA A 287 7.49 1.50 28.64
N LEU A 288 6.34 1.99 28.19
CA LEU A 288 5.07 1.82 28.90
C LEU A 288 4.63 0.37 28.99
N LEU A 289 4.74 -0.38 27.89
CA LEU A 289 4.37 -1.79 27.87
C LEU A 289 5.26 -2.60 28.82
N LEU A 290 6.58 -2.30 28.82
CA LEU A 290 7.52 -2.93 29.73
C LEU A 290 7.29 -2.50 31.19
N LEU A 291 6.98 -1.24 31.44
CA LEU A 291 6.66 -0.72 32.76
C LEU A 291 5.42 -1.42 33.36
N ALA A 292 4.39 -1.66 32.57
CA ALA A 292 3.22 -2.40 33.03
C ALA A 292 3.60 -3.80 33.50
N GLY A 293 4.49 -4.49 32.78
CA GLY A 293 5.04 -5.78 33.19
C GLY A 293 5.90 -5.70 34.45
N LEU A 294 6.74 -4.67 34.58
CA LEU A 294 7.58 -4.46 35.78
C LEU A 294 6.76 -4.23 37.05
N GLN A 295 5.59 -3.61 36.92
CA GLN A 295 4.70 -3.33 38.07
C GLN A 295 3.95 -4.55 38.60
N ILE A 296 3.94 -5.65 37.84
CA ILE A 296 3.32 -6.93 38.28
C ILE A 296 4.30 -7.74 39.17
N ILE A 297 5.63 -7.50 39.04
CA ILE A 297 6.65 -8.25 39.77
C ILE A 297 6.61 -7.85 41.24
N ASP A 298 6.49 -8.86 42.13
CA ASP A 298 6.43 -8.63 43.57
C ASP A 298 7.76 -8.03 44.09
N SER A 299 7.62 -6.96 44.86
CA SER A 299 8.76 -6.27 45.51
C SER A 299 9.54 -7.15 46.45
N GLY A 300 8.89 -8.13 47.11
CA GLY A 300 9.52 -9.09 47.96
C GLY A 300 10.63 -9.92 47.29
N LEU A 301 10.51 -10.17 45.97
CA LEU A 301 11.54 -10.85 45.20
C LEU A 301 12.85 -10.03 45.10
N TYR A 302 12.71 -8.70 44.99
CA TYR A 302 13.86 -7.80 44.99
C TYR A 302 14.49 -7.66 46.36
N GLU A 303 13.71 -7.71 47.45
CA GLU A 303 14.18 -7.70 48.81
C GLU A 303 14.95 -8.99 49.13
N SER A 304 14.39 -10.15 48.76
CA SER A 304 15.06 -11.45 48.91
C SER A 304 16.42 -11.47 48.15
N ALA A 305 16.43 -11.00 46.89
CA ALA A 305 17.66 -10.91 46.11
C ALA A 305 18.75 -10.03 46.79
N LYS A 306 18.32 -8.95 47.46
CA LYS A 306 19.25 -8.10 48.22
C LYS A 306 19.80 -8.84 49.48
N VAL A 307 18.98 -9.57 50.19
CA VAL A 307 19.40 -10.37 51.34
C VAL A 307 20.43 -11.43 50.92
N ASP A 308 20.22 -12.03 49.73
CA ASP A 308 21.16 -12.98 49.12
C ASP A 308 22.44 -12.32 48.56
N GLY A 309 22.60 -10.99 48.71
CA GLY A 309 23.78 -10.25 48.25
C GLY A 309 23.83 -10.00 46.75
N ALA A 310 22.71 -10.10 46.02
CA ALA A 310 22.67 -9.83 44.59
C ALA A 310 22.79 -8.34 44.31
N GLY A 311 23.80 -7.95 43.53
CA GLY A 311 23.91 -6.56 43.01
C GLY A 311 22.89 -6.27 41.91
N PRO A 312 22.73 -5.01 41.52
CA PRO A 312 21.68 -4.56 40.56
C PRO A 312 21.70 -5.31 39.22
N ILE A 313 22.87 -5.55 38.66
CA ILE A 313 23.07 -6.27 37.40
C ILE A 313 22.58 -7.71 37.51
N ARG A 314 23.01 -8.41 38.60
CA ARG A 314 22.59 -9.76 38.86
C ARG A 314 21.09 -9.89 39.08
N THR A 315 20.51 -8.95 39.85
CA THR A 315 19.06 -8.87 40.07
C THR A 315 18.31 -8.65 38.76
N PHE A 316 18.82 -7.81 37.86
CA PHE A 316 18.21 -7.61 36.54
C PHE A 316 18.14 -8.89 35.72
N PHE A 317 19.26 -9.62 35.57
CA PHE A 317 19.31 -10.80 34.72
C PHE A 317 18.67 -12.03 35.36
N SER A 318 18.69 -12.13 36.70
CA SER A 318 18.21 -13.36 37.41
C SER A 318 16.79 -13.23 37.93
N VAL A 319 16.25 -12.01 38.10
CA VAL A 319 14.90 -11.78 38.62
C VAL A 319 14.06 -10.99 37.62
N THR A 320 14.50 -9.75 37.26
CA THR A 320 13.70 -8.84 36.49
C THR A 320 13.44 -9.39 35.10
N LEU A 321 14.49 -9.73 34.35
CA LEU A 321 14.37 -10.11 32.93
C LEU A 321 13.57 -11.42 32.73
N PRO A 322 13.77 -12.47 33.51
CA PRO A 322 12.98 -13.72 33.43
C PRO A 322 11.50 -13.49 33.72
N LEU A 323 11.18 -12.76 34.79
CA LEU A 323 9.78 -12.48 35.17
C LEU A 323 9.08 -11.48 34.23
N LEU A 324 9.84 -10.61 33.56
CA LEU A 324 9.33 -9.66 32.59
C LEU A 324 9.11 -10.28 31.20
N LYS A 325 9.67 -11.44 30.93
CA LYS A 325 9.70 -12.08 29.60
C LYS A 325 8.33 -12.19 28.93
N PRO A 326 7.23 -12.58 29.59
CA PRO A 326 5.90 -12.60 28.95
C PRO A 326 5.45 -11.22 28.48
N SER A 327 5.59 -10.19 29.34
CA SER A 327 5.22 -8.81 28.99
C SER A 327 6.12 -8.23 27.89
N MET A 328 7.40 -8.58 27.91
CA MET A 328 8.36 -8.20 26.88
C MET A 328 8.01 -8.82 25.52
N LEU A 329 7.60 -10.08 25.47
CA LEU A 329 7.17 -10.76 24.24
C LEU A 329 5.90 -10.09 23.66
N VAL A 330 4.96 -9.68 24.52
CA VAL A 330 3.76 -8.92 24.08
C VAL A 330 4.16 -7.56 23.52
N ALA A 331 5.05 -6.84 24.19
CA ALA A 331 5.54 -5.54 23.73
C ALA A 331 6.27 -5.67 22.38
N LEU A 332 7.16 -6.67 22.25
CA LEU A 332 7.84 -6.97 21.01
C LEU A 332 6.87 -7.36 19.89
N LEU A 333 5.84 -8.17 20.16
CA LEU A 333 4.82 -8.52 19.18
C LEU A 333 4.16 -7.25 18.62
N PHE A 334 3.56 -6.42 19.46
CA PHE A 334 2.87 -5.22 19.01
C PHE A 334 3.79 -4.29 18.23
N ARG A 335 5.01 -4.09 18.72
CA ARG A 335 5.94 -3.16 18.07
C ARG A 335 6.50 -3.71 16.76
N THR A 336 6.77 -5.02 16.67
CA THR A 336 7.20 -5.65 15.42
C THR A 336 6.13 -5.58 14.35
N LEU A 337 4.86 -5.84 14.71
CA LEU A 337 3.75 -5.75 13.76
C LEU A 337 3.52 -4.31 13.28
N ASP A 338 3.73 -3.31 14.13
CA ASP A 338 3.61 -1.90 13.81
C ASP A 338 4.76 -1.44 12.89
N ALA A 339 6.01 -1.71 13.26
CA ALA A 339 7.19 -1.37 12.48
C ALA A 339 7.20 -2.03 11.09
N PHE A 340 6.73 -3.29 10.99
CA PHE A 340 6.68 -4.01 9.71
C PHE A 340 5.73 -3.36 8.70
N ARG A 341 4.73 -2.61 9.16
CA ARG A 341 3.74 -1.91 8.34
C ARG A 341 4.03 -0.42 8.24
N VAL A 342 5.25 0.02 8.53
CA VAL A 342 5.62 1.44 8.47
C VAL A 342 5.31 2.03 7.10
N TYR A 343 4.59 3.14 7.10
CA TYR A 343 4.24 3.90 5.89
C TYR A 343 4.49 5.40 6.08
N ASP A 344 3.75 6.06 6.99
CA ASP A 344 3.73 7.52 7.12
C ASP A 344 5.12 8.14 7.30
N LEU A 345 5.96 7.53 8.13
CA LEU A 345 7.30 8.01 8.40
C LEU A 345 8.16 8.00 7.15
N ILE A 346 8.18 6.88 6.43
CA ILE A 346 8.96 6.71 5.21
C ILE A 346 8.40 7.56 4.07
N ALA A 347 7.07 7.61 3.93
CA ALA A 347 6.40 8.40 2.90
C ALA A 347 6.79 9.88 2.97
N VAL A 348 6.82 10.45 4.18
CA VAL A 348 7.10 11.87 4.41
C VAL A 348 8.61 12.16 4.41
N LEU A 349 9.43 11.28 5.02
CA LEU A 349 10.86 11.55 5.21
C LEU A 349 11.66 11.34 3.91
N THR A 350 11.41 10.27 3.16
CA THR A 350 12.21 9.87 2.00
C THR A 350 11.38 9.55 0.75
N GLY A 351 10.06 9.38 0.88
CA GLY A 351 9.21 8.87 -0.19
C GLY A 351 9.57 7.44 -0.64
N GLY A 352 10.36 6.71 0.16
CA GLY A 352 10.92 5.42 -0.20
C GLY A 352 12.13 5.49 -1.13
N ALA A 353 12.75 6.66 -1.29
CA ALA A 353 13.98 6.82 -2.04
C ALA A 353 15.20 6.25 -1.27
N GLN A 354 16.35 6.17 -1.93
CA GLN A 354 17.62 5.79 -1.32
C GLN A 354 17.59 4.47 -0.53
N GLY A 355 16.86 3.46 -1.08
CA GLY A 355 16.79 2.13 -0.47
C GLY A 355 15.93 2.05 0.80
N THR A 356 15.05 3.03 1.04
CA THR A 356 14.10 3.03 2.15
C THR A 356 12.69 2.59 1.73
N GLU A 357 12.48 2.13 0.49
CA GLU A 357 11.19 1.65 0.04
C GLU A 357 10.78 0.39 0.81
N THR A 358 9.79 0.55 1.68
CA THR A 358 9.17 -0.55 2.43
C THR A 358 8.06 -1.22 1.62
N LEU A 359 7.60 -2.40 2.05
CA LEU A 359 6.46 -3.08 1.41
C LEU A 359 5.20 -2.22 1.37
N SER A 360 4.95 -1.44 2.43
CA SER A 360 3.80 -0.51 2.48
C SER A 360 3.93 0.60 1.43
N ILE A 361 5.12 1.18 1.26
CA ILE A 361 5.40 2.20 0.23
C ILE A 361 5.29 1.60 -1.17
N TYR A 362 5.83 0.40 -1.38
CA TYR A 362 5.75 -0.29 -2.66
C TYR A 362 4.30 -0.57 -3.06
N ALA A 363 3.49 -1.14 -2.15
CA ALA A 363 2.06 -1.37 -2.38
C ALA A 363 1.32 -0.07 -2.72
N TYR A 364 1.56 1.00 -1.98
CA TYR A 364 0.97 2.31 -2.23
C TYR A 364 1.32 2.86 -3.62
N LYS A 365 2.59 2.80 -4.01
CA LYS A 365 3.03 3.26 -5.34
C LYS A 365 2.39 2.45 -6.48
N LEU A 366 2.16 1.16 -6.28
CA LEU A 366 1.45 0.33 -7.26
C LEU A 366 -0.03 0.72 -7.36
N MET A 367 -0.73 0.77 -6.21
CA MET A 367 -2.18 0.99 -6.21
C MET A 367 -2.56 2.42 -6.58
N ILE A 368 -1.89 3.40 -5.97
CA ILE A 368 -2.24 4.82 -6.13
C ILE A 368 -1.38 5.48 -7.20
N GLY A 369 -0.06 5.25 -7.20
CA GLY A 369 0.84 5.89 -8.16
C GLY A 369 0.73 5.35 -9.58
N GLN A 370 0.44 4.04 -9.74
CA GLN A 370 0.32 3.37 -11.04
C GLN A 370 -1.09 2.89 -11.34
N SER A 371 -2.06 3.18 -10.47
CA SER A 371 -3.45 2.70 -10.59
C SER A 371 -3.59 1.18 -10.78
N ASN A 372 -2.55 0.41 -10.41
CA ASN A 372 -2.50 -1.04 -10.55
C ASN A 372 -2.98 -1.72 -9.26
N TYR A 373 -4.29 -1.80 -9.11
CA TYR A 373 -4.92 -2.38 -7.93
C TYR A 373 -4.77 -3.90 -7.86
N GLY A 374 -4.73 -4.59 -9.00
CA GLY A 374 -4.56 -6.03 -9.06
C GLY A 374 -3.24 -6.48 -8.44
N TYR A 375 -2.13 -6.01 -9.01
CA TYR A 375 -0.80 -6.39 -8.51
C TYR A 375 -0.49 -5.77 -7.15
N GLY A 376 -0.91 -4.52 -6.90
CA GLY A 376 -0.76 -3.88 -5.60
C GLY A 376 -1.47 -4.65 -4.48
N SER A 377 -2.67 -5.19 -4.74
CA SER A 377 -3.39 -6.06 -3.80
C SER A 377 -2.65 -7.37 -3.51
N ALA A 378 -1.98 -7.97 -4.51
CA ALA A 378 -1.14 -9.14 -4.27
C ALA A 378 0.03 -8.83 -3.32
N VAL A 379 0.66 -7.65 -3.43
CA VAL A 379 1.70 -7.18 -2.50
C VAL A 379 1.14 -7.01 -1.08
N VAL A 380 -0.04 -6.36 -0.94
CA VAL A 380 -0.72 -6.17 0.36
C VAL A 380 -1.02 -7.50 1.03
N LEU A 381 -1.55 -8.47 0.28
CA LEU A 381 -1.86 -9.80 0.82
C LEU A 381 -0.61 -10.59 1.19
N ALA A 382 0.46 -10.49 0.41
CA ALA A 382 1.75 -11.09 0.76
C ALA A 382 2.30 -10.47 2.05
N MET A 383 2.20 -9.15 2.21
CA MET A 383 2.57 -8.46 3.46
C MET A 383 1.70 -8.91 4.63
N ALA A 384 0.38 -9.02 4.44
CA ALA A 384 -0.54 -9.53 5.48
C ALA A 384 -0.21 -10.97 5.90
N LEU A 385 0.17 -11.83 4.95
CA LEU A 385 0.62 -13.18 5.24
C LEU A 385 1.91 -13.18 6.09
N LEU A 386 2.90 -12.36 5.73
CA LEU A 386 4.15 -12.23 6.49
C LEU A 386 3.89 -11.73 7.92
N VAL A 387 3.03 -10.72 8.08
CA VAL A 387 2.56 -10.22 9.39
C VAL A 387 1.89 -11.35 10.18
N GLY A 388 1.02 -12.15 9.54
CA GLY A 388 0.37 -13.31 10.16
C GLY A 388 1.36 -14.37 10.63
N ILE A 389 2.38 -14.65 9.82
CA ILE A 389 3.47 -15.58 10.18
C ILE A 389 4.25 -15.07 11.39
N ILE A 390 4.63 -13.79 11.40
CA ILE A 390 5.31 -13.17 12.54
C ILE A 390 4.45 -13.29 13.80
N ALA A 391 3.19 -12.91 13.73
CA ALA A 391 2.24 -12.99 14.83
C ALA A 391 2.09 -14.44 15.36
N PHE A 392 1.99 -15.41 14.44
CA PHE A 392 1.89 -16.83 14.80
C PHE A 392 3.10 -17.31 15.61
N PHE A 393 4.32 -16.96 15.20
CA PHE A 393 5.52 -17.32 15.93
C PHE A 393 5.55 -16.69 17.33
N PHE A 394 5.25 -15.39 17.44
CA PHE A 394 5.18 -14.73 18.75
C PHE A 394 4.15 -15.37 19.67
N VAL A 395 2.93 -15.65 19.19
CA VAL A 395 1.87 -16.29 19.97
C VAL A 395 2.27 -17.70 20.38
N LYS A 396 2.94 -18.45 19.51
CA LYS A 396 3.44 -19.80 19.83
C LYS A 396 4.49 -19.75 20.94
N PHE A 397 5.42 -18.81 20.90
CA PHE A 397 6.44 -18.63 21.95
C PHE A 397 5.80 -18.18 23.26
N LEU A 398 4.84 -17.25 23.24
CA LEU A 398 4.07 -16.82 24.40
C LEU A 398 3.26 -17.98 25.02
N GLY A 399 2.56 -18.75 24.17
CA GLY A 399 1.77 -19.89 24.63
C GLY A 399 2.61 -21.02 25.25
N ALA A 400 3.83 -21.25 24.74
CA ALA A 400 4.73 -22.23 25.32
C ALA A 400 5.20 -21.86 26.74
N GLU A 401 5.32 -20.54 27.03
CA GLU A 401 5.69 -20.06 28.36
C GLU A 401 4.55 -20.09 29.36
N LEU A 402 3.32 -19.76 28.95
CA LEU A 402 2.13 -19.85 29.79
C LEU A 402 1.78 -21.29 30.19
N ILE A 403 2.23 -22.29 29.44
CA ILE A 403 2.02 -23.73 29.75
C ILE A 403 3.19 -24.31 30.60
N SER A 404 4.36 -23.68 30.55
CA SER A 404 5.52 -24.17 31.33
C SER A 404 5.51 -23.73 32.79
N ASP A 405 4.67 -22.79 33.17
CA ASP A 405 4.52 -22.27 34.56
C ASP A 405 3.38 -22.95 35.34
N ASP A 406 2.68 -23.94 34.74
CA ASP A 406 1.72 -24.85 35.40
C ASP A 406 2.40 -26.23 35.67
#